data_97c68ce057df68e43fc34c6d31271caf
#
_entry.id   97c68ce057df68e43fc34c6d31271caf
#
_cell.length_a   1.000
_cell.length_b   1.000
_cell.length_c   1.000
_cell.angle_alpha   90.00
_cell.angle_beta   90.00
_cell.angle_gamma   90.00
#
_symmetry.space_group_name_H-M   'P 1'
#
loop_
_entity.id
_entity.type
_entity.pdbx_description
1 polymer ?
#
loop_
_entity_poly.entity_id
_entity_poly.type
_entity_poly.pdbx_seq_one_letter_code
_entity_poly.pdbx_strand_id
1 'polypeptide(L)'
;MEIEIGRGKKARRAYGFDDIAIVPSRRTRDAEDVDIAWRLGPHLLELPLLASAMDGVVSPATAKIIGRLGGLAVLNLEGVFTRYEDADALLERISKLPKELATREMQAIYQEPIKPELIKQRIEEIKQEPGVVCAASLTPQRVARYYELALDAGLDILVIQGTVVSAEHVSQSTTPLNLKEFIREVGVPVVVGGCASYHTGLHLMRTGAAGVLVGVGPGAACTTRGVLGLGVPQATAIADVAGARSTHMLETGEYVQVIADGGMRTGGDVSKAIACGADAVMIGSPLARAYEAPGRGFHWGMATFHPTLPRGARVQTIQNGTIEEILVGPAHENDGTFNLMGALRTSMATCGYQDLAEFNRAELMIAPSLQTEGKLLQASQGIGMGSRGAAASARPGDSSAITPTDKTPALTGA
;
A
#
# COMPACT_ATOMS: atom_id res chain seq x y z
N MET A 1 11.36 9.96 22.80
CA MET A 1 12.70 10.02 23.46
C MET A 1 13.73 10.29 22.38
N GLU A 2 14.51 11.34 22.49
CA GLU A 2 15.66 11.61 21.62
C GLU A 2 16.89 10.87 22.15
N ILE A 3 17.62 10.27 21.22
CA ILE A 3 18.83 9.49 21.50
C ILE A 3 20.00 10.19 20.80
N GLU A 4 21.08 10.39 21.50
CA GLU A 4 22.30 10.92 20.91
C GLU A 4 23.02 9.82 20.12
N ILE A 5 23.21 10.02 18.81
CA ILE A 5 23.89 9.09 17.91
C ILE A 5 25.32 9.48 17.61
N GLY A 6 25.75 10.60 18.14
CA GLY A 6 27.09 11.17 18.01
C GLY A 6 27.11 12.57 18.60
N ARG A 7 28.30 13.09 18.92
CA ARG A 7 28.46 14.38 19.59
C ARG A 7 27.74 15.51 18.83
N GLY A 8 26.67 16.04 19.44
CA GLY A 8 25.87 17.12 18.87
C GLY A 8 24.84 16.66 17.81
N LYS A 9 24.65 15.33 17.59
CA LYS A 9 23.66 14.81 16.68
C LYS A 9 22.70 13.87 17.41
N LYS A 10 21.42 14.22 17.37
CA LYS A 10 20.34 13.45 18.00
C LYS A 10 19.43 12.82 16.94
N ALA A 11 18.78 11.71 17.30
CA ALA A 11 17.77 11.04 16.51
C ALA A 11 16.64 10.51 17.42
N ARG A 12 15.45 10.31 16.84
CA ARG A 12 14.35 9.62 17.50
C ARG A 12 14.41 8.14 17.15
N ARG A 13 14.09 7.26 18.11
CA ARG A 13 13.85 5.85 17.84
C ARG A 13 12.47 5.72 17.16
N ALA A 14 12.40 4.91 16.11
CA ALA A 14 11.19 4.66 15.35
C ALA A 14 10.91 3.15 15.27
N TYR A 15 9.64 2.78 15.11
CA TYR A 15 9.14 1.41 15.16
C TYR A 15 8.36 1.06 13.90
N GLY A 16 8.60 -0.15 13.39
CA GLY A 16 7.82 -0.78 12.33
C GLY A 16 6.69 -1.65 12.92
N PHE A 17 5.93 -2.29 12.05
CA PHE A 17 4.87 -3.20 12.50
C PHE A 17 5.42 -4.44 13.22
N ASP A 18 6.62 -4.87 12.90
CA ASP A 18 7.26 -6.03 13.56
C ASP A 18 7.76 -5.70 14.99
N ASP A 19 7.81 -4.42 15.37
CA ASP A 19 8.26 -3.96 16.68
C ASP A 19 7.12 -3.75 17.69
N ILE A 20 5.86 -3.85 17.26
CA ILE A 20 4.69 -3.54 18.08
C ILE A 20 3.67 -4.68 18.09
N ALA A 21 2.88 -4.74 19.14
CA ALA A 21 1.71 -5.58 19.26
C ALA A 21 0.50 -4.78 19.76
N ILE A 22 -0.71 -5.19 19.35
CA ILE A 22 -1.96 -4.67 19.87
C ILE A 22 -2.26 -5.44 21.17
N VAL A 23 -2.61 -4.71 22.23
CA VAL A 23 -2.97 -5.30 23.53
C VAL A 23 -4.44 -5.67 23.54
N PRO A 24 -4.80 -6.95 23.75
CA PRO A 24 -6.20 -7.34 23.91
C PRO A 24 -6.86 -6.62 25.07
N SER A 25 -8.09 -6.14 24.88
CA SER A 25 -8.86 -5.46 25.92
C SER A 25 -9.55 -6.45 26.85
N ARG A 26 -10.05 -5.95 27.97
CA ARG A 26 -10.88 -6.71 28.93
C ARG A 26 -12.28 -7.07 28.38
N ARG A 27 -12.71 -6.44 27.32
CA ARG A 27 -14.00 -6.64 26.65
C ARG A 27 -13.75 -7.23 25.28
N THR A 28 -14.59 -8.15 24.85
CA THR A 28 -14.65 -8.68 23.49
C THR A 28 -16.02 -8.40 22.90
N ARG A 29 -16.14 -8.60 21.59
CA ARG A 29 -17.35 -8.39 20.80
C ARG A 29 -17.41 -9.46 19.72
N ASP A 30 -18.58 -9.71 19.13
CA ASP A 30 -18.70 -10.53 17.93
C ASP A 30 -18.16 -9.77 16.71
N ALA A 31 -17.49 -10.46 15.81
CA ALA A 31 -16.85 -9.82 14.65
C ALA A 31 -17.89 -9.24 13.66
N GLU A 32 -19.08 -9.81 13.65
CA GLU A 32 -20.23 -9.37 12.85
C GLU A 32 -20.76 -8.00 13.29
N ASP A 33 -20.58 -7.65 14.58
CA ASP A 33 -20.99 -6.36 15.14
C ASP A 33 -19.97 -5.24 14.92
N VAL A 34 -18.86 -5.52 14.22
CA VAL A 34 -17.79 -4.54 13.96
C VAL A 34 -18.00 -3.85 12.63
N ASP A 35 -18.07 -2.53 12.64
CA ASP A 35 -18.10 -1.70 11.45
C ASP A 35 -16.68 -1.25 11.05
N ILE A 36 -16.27 -1.59 9.83
CA ILE A 36 -15.00 -1.16 9.25
C ILE A 36 -15.18 -0.18 8.08
N ALA A 37 -16.41 0.31 7.85
CA ALA A 37 -16.67 1.31 6.83
C ALA A 37 -15.97 2.64 7.18
N TRP A 38 -15.56 3.37 6.14
CA TRP A 38 -14.89 4.65 6.28
C TRP A 38 -15.35 5.63 5.20
N ARG A 39 -15.06 6.92 5.40
CA ARG A 39 -15.45 7.96 4.44
C ARG A 39 -14.25 8.67 3.85
N LEU A 40 -14.33 8.96 2.55
CA LEU A 40 -13.37 9.84 1.87
C LEU A 40 -14.16 10.90 1.07
N GLY A 41 -14.20 12.11 1.60
CA GLY A 41 -15.10 13.14 1.10
C GLY A 41 -16.57 12.68 1.21
N PRO A 42 -17.36 12.75 0.11
CA PRO A 42 -18.76 12.32 0.12
C PRO A 42 -18.92 10.79 0.03
N HIS A 43 -17.85 10.04 -0.30
CA HIS A 43 -17.93 8.61 -0.59
C HIS A 43 -17.83 7.79 0.70
N LEU A 44 -18.81 6.90 0.91
CA LEU A 44 -18.77 5.86 1.94
C LEU A 44 -18.23 4.58 1.28
N LEU A 45 -17.21 4.00 1.87
CA LEU A 45 -16.52 2.80 1.41
C LEU A 45 -16.65 1.73 2.50
N GLU A 46 -17.04 0.51 2.13
CA GLU A 46 -17.29 -0.59 3.07
C GLU A 46 -15.99 -1.18 3.62
N LEU A 47 -14.90 -1.10 2.84
CA LEU A 47 -13.58 -1.58 3.24
C LEU A 47 -12.61 -0.39 3.38
N PRO A 48 -11.87 -0.28 4.49
CA PRO A 48 -10.88 0.78 4.70
C PRO A 48 -9.59 0.49 3.90
N LEU A 49 -9.75 0.36 2.59
CA LEU A 49 -8.74 -0.15 1.68
C LEU A 49 -8.65 0.67 0.40
N LEU A 50 -7.40 1.02 0.05
CA LEU A 50 -7.01 1.48 -1.28
C LEU A 50 -6.04 0.47 -1.91
N ALA A 51 -6.29 0.07 -3.15
CA ALA A 51 -5.26 -0.59 -3.95
C ALA A 51 -4.29 0.45 -4.50
N SER A 52 -3.00 0.21 -4.28
CA SER A 52 -1.93 1.14 -4.68
C SER A 52 -1.89 1.36 -6.19
N ALA A 53 -1.63 2.59 -6.60
CA ALA A 53 -1.53 3.00 -8.00
C ALA A 53 -0.30 2.42 -8.71
N MET A 54 -0.30 1.11 -8.88
CA MET A 54 0.79 0.33 -9.48
C MET A 54 0.26 -0.45 -10.68
N ASP A 55 0.92 -0.34 -11.82
CA ASP A 55 0.47 -0.98 -13.07
C ASP A 55 0.41 -2.52 -12.99
N GLY A 56 1.17 -3.13 -12.08
CA GLY A 56 1.10 -4.56 -11.80
C GLY A 56 -0.03 -4.96 -10.84
N VAL A 57 -0.80 -3.99 -10.30
CA VAL A 57 -1.83 -4.21 -9.28
C VAL A 57 -3.20 -3.72 -9.76
N VAL A 58 -3.27 -2.48 -10.26
CA VAL A 58 -4.53 -1.83 -10.65
C VAL A 58 -4.60 -1.67 -12.16
N SER A 59 -5.63 -2.27 -12.74
CA SER A 59 -6.15 -2.05 -14.09
C SER A 59 -7.59 -1.59 -13.99
N PRO A 60 -8.24 -1.12 -15.09
CA PRO A 60 -9.68 -0.87 -15.07
C PRO A 60 -10.51 -2.09 -14.62
N ALA A 61 -10.10 -3.30 -15.00
CA ALA A 61 -10.78 -4.53 -14.60
C ALA A 61 -10.66 -4.81 -13.10
N THR A 62 -9.45 -4.74 -12.53
CA THR A 62 -9.26 -4.95 -11.08
C THR A 62 -9.85 -3.83 -10.25
N ALA A 63 -9.92 -2.60 -10.77
CA ALA A 63 -10.61 -1.48 -10.12
C ALA A 63 -12.10 -1.76 -9.94
N LYS A 64 -12.76 -2.33 -10.95
CA LYS A 64 -14.17 -2.76 -10.85
C LYS A 64 -14.36 -3.85 -9.80
N ILE A 65 -13.48 -4.85 -9.75
CA ILE A 65 -13.56 -5.95 -8.77
C ILE A 65 -13.44 -5.40 -7.35
N ILE A 66 -12.42 -4.58 -7.09
CA ILE A 66 -12.18 -3.99 -5.77
C ILE A 66 -13.33 -3.07 -5.37
N GLY A 67 -13.85 -2.28 -6.31
CA GLY A 67 -14.99 -1.40 -6.08
C GLY A 67 -16.25 -2.16 -5.70
N ARG A 68 -16.57 -3.28 -6.37
CA ARG A 68 -17.71 -4.16 -6.00
C ARG A 68 -17.58 -4.77 -4.61
N LEU A 69 -16.35 -4.99 -4.14
CA LEU A 69 -16.08 -5.45 -2.78
C LEU A 69 -16.14 -4.33 -1.73
N GLY A 70 -16.43 -3.09 -2.16
CA GLY A 70 -16.52 -1.93 -1.26
C GLY A 70 -15.19 -1.25 -0.94
N GLY A 71 -14.10 -1.62 -1.62
CA GLY A 71 -12.80 -0.96 -1.54
C GLY A 71 -12.61 0.12 -2.61
N LEU A 72 -11.47 0.77 -2.62
CA LEU A 72 -11.08 1.79 -3.58
C LEU A 72 -9.82 1.34 -4.33
N ALA A 73 -9.82 1.38 -5.67
CA ALA A 73 -8.60 1.15 -6.45
C ALA A 73 -8.13 2.46 -7.09
N VAL A 74 -6.83 2.74 -6.99
CA VAL A 74 -6.25 3.95 -7.55
C VAL A 74 -5.53 3.62 -8.86
N LEU A 75 -6.07 4.07 -9.99
CA LEU A 75 -5.45 3.89 -11.30
C LEU A 75 -4.28 4.84 -11.47
N ASN A 76 -3.13 4.34 -11.95
CA ASN A 76 -1.98 5.18 -12.27
C ASN A 76 -2.15 5.82 -13.67
N LEU A 77 -2.45 7.13 -13.73
CA LEU A 77 -2.59 7.86 -15.00
C LEU A 77 -1.25 8.19 -15.69
N GLU A 78 -0.14 7.81 -15.09
CA GLU A 78 1.19 7.92 -15.68
C GLU A 78 1.79 6.56 -16.01
N GLY A 79 0.99 5.51 -15.88
CA GLY A 79 1.36 4.13 -16.07
C GLY A 79 1.23 3.61 -17.51
N VAL A 80 1.32 2.30 -17.65
CA VAL A 80 1.23 1.64 -18.95
C VAL A 80 -0.17 1.74 -19.58
N PHE A 81 -1.22 1.80 -18.76
CA PHE A 81 -2.61 1.86 -19.21
C PHE A 81 -2.95 3.16 -19.95
N THR A 82 -2.20 4.22 -19.72
CA THR A 82 -2.37 5.53 -20.38
C THR A 82 -1.31 5.82 -21.44
N ARG A 83 -0.39 4.88 -21.70
CA ARG A 83 0.66 4.97 -22.71
C ARG A 83 0.43 4.03 -23.88
N TYR A 84 -0.17 2.87 -23.61
CA TYR A 84 -0.35 1.80 -24.59
C TYR A 84 -1.83 1.41 -24.67
N GLU A 85 -2.32 1.25 -25.90
CA GLU A 85 -3.68 0.80 -26.15
C GLU A 85 -3.87 -0.64 -25.66
N ASP A 86 -2.94 -1.51 -26.03
CA ASP A 86 -2.88 -2.90 -25.56
C ASP A 86 -1.90 -3.02 -24.37
N ALA A 87 -2.35 -2.57 -23.19
CA ALA A 87 -1.58 -2.66 -21.96
C ALA A 87 -1.43 -4.12 -21.49
N ASP A 88 -2.41 -4.98 -21.74
CA ASP A 88 -2.40 -6.38 -21.30
C ASP A 88 -1.31 -7.20 -21.99
N ALA A 89 -1.15 -7.06 -23.31
CA ALA A 89 -0.06 -7.70 -24.05
C ALA A 89 1.32 -7.19 -23.59
N LEU A 90 1.41 -5.89 -23.27
CA LEU A 90 2.64 -5.32 -22.73
C LEU A 90 2.96 -5.88 -21.33
N LEU A 91 1.99 -5.98 -20.45
CA LEU A 91 2.16 -6.53 -19.09
C LEU A 91 2.53 -8.02 -19.14
N GLU A 92 1.95 -8.78 -20.09
CA GLU A 92 2.38 -10.15 -20.34
C GLU A 92 3.85 -10.21 -20.78
N ARG A 93 4.28 -9.32 -21.67
CA ARG A 93 5.69 -9.21 -22.06
C ARG A 93 6.58 -8.88 -20.86
N ILE A 94 6.19 -7.91 -20.03
CA ILE A 94 6.94 -7.51 -18.82
C ILE A 94 7.07 -8.70 -17.85
N SER A 95 6.03 -9.51 -17.68
CA SER A 95 6.09 -10.66 -16.77
C SER A 95 7.09 -11.74 -17.22
N LYS A 96 7.34 -11.84 -18.51
CA LYS A 96 8.28 -12.81 -19.12
C LYS A 96 9.72 -12.29 -19.26
N LEU A 97 9.98 -11.01 -18.95
CA LEU A 97 11.33 -10.43 -19.07
C LEU A 97 12.33 -11.13 -18.12
N PRO A 98 13.53 -11.51 -18.61
CA PRO A 98 14.62 -11.92 -17.74
C PRO A 98 14.96 -10.83 -16.72
N LYS A 99 15.37 -11.25 -15.51
CA LYS A 99 15.68 -10.32 -14.40
C LYS A 99 16.72 -9.27 -14.80
N GLU A 100 17.73 -9.69 -15.54
CA GLU A 100 18.89 -8.88 -15.96
C GLU A 100 18.48 -7.77 -16.95
N LEU A 101 17.44 -8.00 -17.74
CA LEU A 101 16.95 -7.06 -18.75
C LEU A 101 15.79 -6.20 -18.24
N ALA A 102 15.11 -6.61 -17.16
CA ALA A 102 13.85 -6.02 -16.71
C ALA A 102 13.95 -4.50 -16.48
N THR A 103 14.97 -4.04 -15.76
CA THR A 103 15.12 -2.61 -15.45
C THR A 103 15.27 -1.75 -16.70
N ARG A 104 16.13 -2.19 -17.64
CA ARG A 104 16.39 -1.46 -18.88
C ARG A 104 15.13 -1.40 -19.79
N GLU A 105 14.47 -2.55 -19.94
CA GLU A 105 13.26 -2.63 -20.75
C GLU A 105 12.12 -1.78 -20.16
N MET A 106 11.95 -1.83 -18.85
CA MET A 106 10.94 -1.02 -18.18
C MET A 106 11.26 0.48 -18.26
N GLN A 107 12.53 0.89 -18.18
CA GLN A 107 12.92 2.28 -18.43
C GLN A 107 12.49 2.73 -19.83
N ALA A 108 12.68 1.89 -20.86
CA ALA A 108 12.26 2.21 -22.23
C ALA A 108 10.73 2.29 -22.36
N ILE A 109 9.99 1.34 -21.77
CA ILE A 109 8.52 1.31 -21.77
C ILE A 109 7.93 2.61 -21.20
N TYR A 110 8.47 3.09 -20.08
CA TYR A 110 7.95 4.31 -19.42
C TYR A 110 8.42 5.62 -20.08
N GLN A 111 9.22 5.56 -21.15
CA GLN A 111 9.56 6.73 -21.97
C GLN A 111 8.48 7.06 -23.01
N GLU A 112 7.61 6.09 -23.35
CA GLU A 112 6.46 6.37 -24.23
C GLU A 112 5.62 7.50 -23.64
N PRO A 113 5.19 8.49 -24.45
CA PRO A 113 4.34 9.57 -23.97
C PRO A 113 3.00 9.10 -23.45
N ILE A 114 2.48 9.81 -22.43
CA ILE A 114 1.10 9.62 -21.96
C ILE A 114 0.17 10.12 -23.08
N LYS A 115 -0.83 9.30 -23.42
CA LYS A 115 -1.86 9.59 -24.42
C LYS A 115 -3.12 10.11 -23.71
N PRO A 116 -3.50 11.38 -23.92
CA PRO A 116 -4.66 11.98 -23.25
C PRO A 116 -5.97 11.21 -23.48
N GLU A 117 -6.16 10.66 -24.67
CA GLU A 117 -7.31 9.86 -25.03
C GLU A 117 -7.45 8.58 -24.19
N LEU A 118 -6.31 7.97 -23.82
CA LEU A 118 -6.33 6.78 -22.98
C LEU A 118 -6.65 7.12 -21.51
N ILE A 119 -6.31 8.31 -21.02
CA ILE A 119 -6.73 8.76 -19.69
C ILE A 119 -8.26 8.72 -19.60
N LYS A 120 -8.93 9.35 -20.56
CA LYS A 120 -10.38 9.39 -20.62
C LYS A 120 -10.97 7.98 -20.72
N GLN A 121 -10.49 7.21 -21.70
CA GLN A 121 -10.98 5.85 -21.95
C GLN A 121 -10.89 4.95 -20.70
N ARG A 122 -9.75 4.95 -19.98
CA ARG A 122 -9.55 4.08 -18.81
C ARG A 122 -10.42 4.47 -17.62
N ILE A 123 -10.69 5.76 -17.42
CA ILE A 123 -11.61 6.23 -16.40
C ILE A 123 -13.05 5.85 -16.77
N GLU A 124 -13.47 6.09 -18.00
CA GLU A 124 -14.78 5.70 -18.51
C GLU A 124 -15.01 4.18 -18.42
N GLU A 125 -13.99 3.35 -18.69
CA GLU A 125 -14.05 1.90 -18.50
C GLU A 125 -14.39 1.52 -17.05
N ILE A 126 -13.80 2.20 -16.06
CA ILE A 126 -14.11 1.96 -14.64
C ILE A 126 -15.53 2.43 -14.32
N LYS A 127 -15.91 3.60 -14.80
CA LYS A 127 -17.24 4.22 -14.55
C LYS A 127 -18.40 3.46 -15.19
N GLN A 128 -18.14 2.54 -16.14
CA GLN A 128 -19.16 1.63 -16.66
C GLN A 128 -19.69 0.66 -15.60
N GLU A 129 -18.96 0.43 -14.51
CA GLU A 129 -19.42 -0.42 -13.41
C GLU A 129 -20.24 0.44 -12.43
N PRO A 130 -21.55 0.17 -12.28
CA PRO A 130 -22.41 0.96 -11.41
C PRO A 130 -21.98 0.90 -9.95
N GLY A 131 -21.98 2.06 -9.27
CA GLY A 131 -21.67 2.14 -7.84
C GLY A 131 -20.18 2.13 -7.50
N VAL A 132 -19.29 1.90 -8.47
CA VAL A 132 -17.85 1.94 -8.24
C VAL A 132 -17.34 3.37 -8.22
N VAL A 133 -16.64 3.73 -7.14
CA VAL A 133 -15.94 5.00 -7.00
C VAL A 133 -14.62 4.93 -7.79
N CYS A 134 -14.43 5.86 -8.73
CA CYS A 134 -13.25 5.92 -9.57
C CYS A 134 -12.19 6.83 -8.96
N ALA A 135 -11.03 6.28 -8.60
CA ALA A 135 -9.88 7.05 -8.14
C ALA A 135 -8.69 6.86 -9.08
N ALA A 136 -7.94 7.93 -9.28
CA ALA A 136 -6.72 7.86 -10.08
C ALA A 136 -5.62 8.77 -9.54
N SER A 137 -4.37 8.42 -9.85
CA SER A 137 -3.20 9.15 -9.36
C SER A 137 -2.44 9.85 -10.48
N LEU A 138 -1.91 11.02 -10.10
CA LEU A 138 -0.95 11.81 -10.87
C LEU A 138 0.16 12.30 -9.93
N THR A 139 1.35 12.52 -10.50
CA THR A 139 2.43 13.19 -9.75
C THR A 139 2.18 14.69 -9.66
N PRO A 140 2.76 15.39 -8.66
CA PRO A 140 2.67 16.84 -8.56
C PRO A 140 3.15 17.58 -9.82
N GLN A 141 4.09 16.99 -10.56
CA GLN A 141 4.66 17.56 -11.78
C GLN A 141 3.72 17.51 -12.98
N ARG A 142 2.75 16.57 -12.96
CA ARG A 142 1.89 16.31 -14.12
C ARG A 142 0.42 16.56 -13.87
N VAL A 143 0.02 16.72 -12.61
CA VAL A 143 -1.38 16.89 -12.24
C VAL A 143 -2.01 18.09 -12.97
N ALA A 144 -1.36 19.25 -12.99
CA ALA A 144 -1.86 20.45 -13.64
C ALA A 144 -2.11 20.27 -15.15
N ARG A 145 -1.44 19.28 -15.76
CA ARG A 145 -1.59 19.02 -17.21
C ARG A 145 -2.77 18.09 -17.54
N TYR A 146 -3.10 17.16 -16.64
CA TYR A 146 -4.00 16.05 -16.98
C TYR A 146 -5.25 15.97 -16.10
N TYR A 147 -5.35 16.75 -15.02
CA TYR A 147 -6.47 16.62 -14.07
C TYR A 147 -7.83 16.93 -14.71
N GLU A 148 -7.92 17.95 -15.56
CA GLU A 148 -9.17 18.32 -16.23
C GLU A 148 -9.71 17.18 -17.11
N LEU A 149 -8.83 16.52 -17.87
CA LEU A 149 -9.19 15.34 -18.67
C LEU A 149 -9.73 14.21 -17.83
N ALA A 150 -9.15 14.01 -16.63
CA ALA A 150 -9.60 12.98 -15.72
C ALA A 150 -10.97 13.33 -15.10
N LEU A 151 -11.19 14.59 -14.73
CA LEU A 151 -12.48 15.08 -14.22
C LEU A 151 -13.58 15.00 -15.27
N ASP A 152 -13.30 15.41 -16.51
CA ASP A 152 -14.23 15.34 -17.64
C ASP A 152 -14.66 13.90 -17.95
N ALA A 153 -13.78 12.91 -17.66
CA ALA A 153 -14.08 11.50 -17.79
C ALA A 153 -14.89 10.92 -16.60
N GLY A 154 -15.15 11.72 -15.56
CA GLY A 154 -15.93 11.33 -14.40
C GLY A 154 -15.12 10.77 -13.24
N LEU A 155 -13.88 11.22 -13.06
CA LEU A 155 -13.07 10.89 -11.87
C LEU A 155 -13.75 11.38 -10.59
N ASP A 156 -13.87 10.50 -9.59
CA ASP A 156 -14.50 10.82 -8.31
C ASP A 156 -13.49 11.26 -7.24
N ILE A 157 -12.27 10.75 -7.28
CA ILE A 157 -11.20 11.04 -6.30
C ILE A 157 -9.88 11.20 -7.03
N LEU A 158 -9.20 12.32 -6.78
CA LEU A 158 -7.85 12.57 -7.31
C LEU A 158 -6.79 12.27 -6.26
N VAL A 159 -5.78 11.49 -6.61
CA VAL A 159 -4.62 11.19 -5.75
C VAL A 159 -3.38 11.87 -6.31
N ILE A 160 -2.80 12.79 -5.56
CA ILE A 160 -1.51 13.44 -5.91
C ILE A 160 -0.41 12.71 -5.15
N GLN A 161 0.30 11.82 -5.85
CA GLN A 161 1.23 10.90 -5.22
C GLN A 161 2.65 11.02 -5.79
N GLY A 162 3.63 10.99 -4.88
CA GLY A 162 5.05 10.93 -5.19
C GLY A 162 5.82 10.20 -4.08
N THR A 163 7.13 10.04 -4.25
CA THR A 163 7.97 9.45 -3.19
C THR A 163 7.88 10.24 -1.90
N VAL A 164 7.92 11.56 -2.02
CA VAL A 164 7.63 12.56 -0.98
C VAL A 164 6.88 13.67 -1.66
N VAL A 165 5.76 14.09 -1.08
CA VAL A 165 5.03 15.29 -1.48
C VAL A 165 5.12 16.29 -0.35
N SER A 166 5.48 17.52 -0.67
CA SER A 166 5.53 18.65 0.25
C SER A 166 4.52 19.73 -0.16
N ALA A 167 3.98 20.44 0.82
CA ALA A 167 3.11 21.58 0.56
C ALA A 167 3.86 22.75 -0.11
N GLU A 168 5.19 22.81 0.08
CA GLU A 168 6.07 23.82 -0.50
C GLU A 168 7.16 23.14 -1.32
N HIS A 169 7.09 23.29 -2.64
CA HIS A 169 8.15 22.85 -3.55
C HIS A 169 8.88 24.07 -4.11
N VAL A 170 10.20 24.06 -4.05
CA VAL A 170 11.03 25.13 -4.60
C VAL A 170 11.65 24.65 -5.90
N SER A 171 11.45 25.40 -6.98
CA SER A 171 12.06 25.14 -8.28
C SER A 171 12.58 26.43 -8.88
N GLN A 172 13.73 26.35 -9.59
CA GLN A 172 14.28 27.46 -10.36
C GLN A 172 13.85 27.40 -11.83
N SER A 173 13.37 26.26 -12.29
CA SER A 173 13.08 26.02 -13.72
C SER A 173 11.60 26.01 -14.06
N THR A 174 10.72 25.81 -13.07
CA THR A 174 9.27 25.71 -13.27
C THR A 174 8.53 26.42 -12.14
N THR A 175 7.32 26.90 -12.41
CA THR A 175 6.42 27.36 -11.34
C THR A 175 5.89 26.13 -10.61
N PRO A 176 6.17 25.96 -9.31
CA PRO A 176 5.66 24.84 -8.53
C PRO A 176 4.14 24.88 -8.43
N LEU A 177 3.53 23.70 -8.33
CA LEU A 177 2.11 23.56 -8.04
C LEU A 177 1.81 24.12 -6.63
N ASN A 178 0.91 25.10 -6.55
CA ASN A 178 0.34 25.51 -5.27
C ASN A 178 -0.78 24.55 -4.89
N LEU A 179 -0.45 23.55 -4.06
CA LEU A 179 -1.41 22.52 -3.66
C LEU A 179 -2.67 23.09 -3.02
N LYS A 180 -2.55 24.14 -2.20
CA LYS A 180 -3.68 24.72 -1.50
C LYS A 180 -4.70 25.39 -2.46
N GLU A 181 -4.21 26.14 -3.43
CA GLU A 181 -5.05 26.75 -4.45
C GLU A 181 -5.66 25.68 -5.36
N PHE A 182 -4.85 24.75 -5.81
CA PHE A 182 -5.27 23.65 -6.66
C PHE A 182 -6.39 22.81 -6.02
N ILE A 183 -6.21 22.37 -4.77
CA ILE A 183 -7.20 21.53 -4.06
C ILE A 183 -8.52 22.28 -3.88
N ARG A 184 -8.49 23.57 -3.63
CA ARG A 184 -9.70 24.40 -3.50
C ARG A 184 -10.51 24.46 -4.80
N GLU A 185 -9.86 24.37 -5.95
CA GLU A 185 -10.45 24.57 -7.28
C GLU A 185 -10.87 23.28 -7.98
N VAL A 186 -10.27 22.13 -7.60
CA VAL A 186 -10.43 20.89 -8.36
C VAL A 186 -11.81 20.23 -8.28
N GLY A 187 -12.62 20.54 -7.27
CA GLY A 187 -14.03 20.12 -7.19
C GLY A 187 -14.29 18.67 -6.78
N VAL A 188 -13.26 17.83 -6.62
CA VAL A 188 -13.37 16.46 -6.09
C VAL A 188 -12.44 16.28 -4.89
N PRO A 189 -12.67 15.29 -4.01
CA PRO A 189 -11.75 14.99 -2.92
C PRO A 189 -10.34 14.70 -3.44
N VAL A 190 -9.34 15.33 -2.81
CA VAL A 190 -7.94 15.13 -3.15
C VAL A 190 -7.22 14.44 -2.00
N VAL A 191 -6.52 13.36 -2.32
CA VAL A 191 -5.59 12.67 -1.42
C VAL A 191 -4.17 13.02 -1.82
N VAL A 192 -3.33 13.38 -0.87
CA VAL A 192 -1.94 13.81 -1.16
C VAL A 192 -0.93 12.98 -0.37
N GLY A 193 0.22 12.66 -0.96
CA GLY A 193 1.33 11.97 -0.28
C GLY A 193 2.38 11.40 -1.24
N GLY A 194 3.53 10.77 -0.74
CA GLY A 194 3.73 10.33 0.63
C GLY A 194 4.33 11.35 1.57
N CYS A 195 3.98 11.20 2.80
CA CYS A 195 4.61 11.87 3.93
C CYS A 195 4.95 10.85 5.02
N ALA A 196 5.80 11.22 5.99
CA ALA A 196 6.20 10.30 7.06
C ALA A 196 6.57 11.02 8.37
N SER A 197 6.17 12.26 8.54
CA SER A 197 6.43 13.02 9.77
C SER A 197 5.25 13.90 10.16
N TYR A 198 5.17 14.22 11.44
CA TYR A 198 4.15 15.11 12.00
C TYR A 198 4.05 16.43 11.23
N HIS A 199 5.18 17.13 11.03
CA HIS A 199 5.18 18.43 10.39
C HIS A 199 4.75 18.38 8.93
N THR A 200 5.26 17.42 8.16
CA THR A 200 4.85 17.26 6.75
C THR A 200 3.38 16.90 6.64
N GLY A 201 2.89 15.96 7.49
CA GLY A 201 1.48 15.59 7.54
C GLY A 201 0.58 16.80 7.84
N LEU A 202 0.92 17.58 8.87
CA LEU A 202 0.15 18.78 9.24
C LEU A 202 0.11 19.82 8.11
N HIS A 203 1.25 20.06 7.44
CA HIS A 203 1.30 20.97 6.29
C HIS A 203 0.44 20.50 5.13
N LEU A 204 0.44 19.21 4.81
CA LEU A 204 -0.42 18.66 3.75
C LEU A 204 -1.91 18.75 4.13
N MET A 205 -2.28 18.48 5.38
CA MET A 205 -3.67 18.63 5.84
C MET A 205 -4.16 20.08 5.69
N ARG A 206 -3.31 21.06 6.00
CA ARG A 206 -3.62 22.50 5.87
C ARG A 206 -3.78 22.97 4.42
N THR A 207 -3.50 22.14 3.43
CA THR A 207 -3.81 22.44 2.02
C THR A 207 -5.28 22.21 1.66
N GLY A 208 -6.07 21.60 2.57
CA GLY A 208 -7.47 21.23 2.32
C GLY A 208 -7.62 19.82 1.73
N ALA A 209 -6.59 18.98 1.81
CA ALA A 209 -6.65 17.60 1.35
C ALA A 209 -7.69 16.80 2.14
N ALA A 210 -8.47 15.95 1.47
CA ALA A 210 -9.41 15.03 2.08
C ALA A 210 -8.71 13.88 2.82
N GLY A 211 -7.49 13.53 2.38
CA GLY A 211 -6.68 12.51 3.00
C GLY A 211 -5.18 12.68 2.71
N VAL A 212 -4.35 12.09 3.56
CA VAL A 212 -2.90 12.06 3.39
C VAL A 212 -2.37 10.63 3.37
N LEU A 213 -1.51 10.32 2.38
CA LEU A 213 -0.81 9.04 2.29
C LEU A 213 0.43 9.06 3.18
N VAL A 214 0.49 8.12 4.11
CA VAL A 214 1.57 8.03 5.10
C VAL A 214 2.45 6.83 4.81
N GLY A 215 3.65 7.11 4.31
CA GLY A 215 4.64 6.09 3.99
C GLY A 215 5.74 6.64 3.07
N VAL A 216 6.98 6.51 3.51
CA VAL A 216 8.18 6.79 2.70
C VAL A 216 9.09 5.58 2.78
N GLY A 217 9.09 4.79 1.71
CA GLY A 217 9.94 3.63 1.58
C GLY A 217 9.52 2.32 2.26
N PRO A 218 8.29 2.13 2.80
CA PRO A 218 7.95 0.87 3.47
C PRO A 218 7.56 -0.26 2.50
N GLY A 219 7.10 0.06 1.28
CA GLY A 219 6.61 -0.91 0.31
C GLY A 219 7.70 -1.82 -0.24
N ALA A 220 7.37 -3.09 -0.53
CA ALA A 220 8.32 -4.08 -1.04
C ALA A 220 8.97 -3.69 -2.39
N ALA A 221 8.22 -2.99 -3.25
CA ALA A 221 8.72 -2.51 -4.54
C ALA A 221 9.47 -1.15 -4.44
N CYS A 222 9.47 -0.52 -3.26
CA CYS A 222 10.09 0.78 -3.06
C CYS A 222 11.60 0.66 -2.83
N THR A 223 12.38 1.37 -3.64
CA THR A 223 13.85 1.42 -3.53
C THR A 223 14.35 2.65 -2.77
N THR A 224 13.46 3.52 -2.29
CA THR A 224 13.80 4.82 -1.70
C THR A 224 14.74 4.70 -0.50
N ARG A 225 14.52 3.74 0.39
CA ARG A 225 15.38 3.54 1.57
C ARG A 225 16.81 3.14 1.20
N GLY A 226 16.97 2.27 0.21
CA GLY A 226 18.28 1.79 -0.23
C GLY A 226 19.01 2.78 -1.13
N VAL A 227 18.31 3.50 -1.99
CA VAL A 227 18.91 4.39 -3.00
C VAL A 227 19.11 5.80 -2.47
N LEU A 228 18.17 6.32 -1.67
CA LEU A 228 18.19 7.71 -1.20
C LEU A 228 18.47 7.83 0.30
N GLY A 229 18.43 6.73 1.06
CA GLY A 229 18.56 6.75 2.52
C GLY A 229 17.36 7.38 3.24
N LEU A 230 16.23 7.57 2.55
CA LEU A 230 15.03 8.21 3.10
C LEU A 230 14.02 7.15 3.54
N GLY A 231 13.43 7.34 4.72
CA GLY A 231 12.34 6.50 5.21
C GLY A 231 12.13 6.63 6.71
N VAL A 232 10.89 6.34 7.12
CA VAL A 232 10.50 6.22 8.53
C VAL A 232 9.79 4.87 8.70
N PRO A 233 10.07 4.10 9.77
CA PRO A 233 9.32 2.90 10.11
C PRO A 233 7.84 3.21 10.29
N GLN A 234 6.99 2.34 9.73
CA GLN A 234 5.60 2.69 9.41
C GLN A 234 4.72 2.96 10.63
N ALA A 235 4.87 2.20 11.71
CA ALA A 235 4.08 2.42 12.93
C ALA A 235 4.31 3.83 13.49
N THR A 236 5.58 4.28 13.57
CA THR A 236 5.91 5.63 14.03
C THR A 236 5.41 6.70 13.05
N ALA A 237 5.56 6.48 11.73
CA ALA A 237 5.10 7.44 10.74
C ALA A 237 3.58 7.68 10.84
N ILE A 238 2.80 6.61 10.97
CA ILE A 238 1.34 6.69 11.12
C ILE A 238 0.97 7.43 12.40
N ALA A 239 1.57 7.05 13.54
CA ALA A 239 1.26 7.67 14.83
C ALA A 239 1.61 9.17 14.85
N ASP A 240 2.74 9.58 14.25
CA ASP A 240 3.11 10.98 14.11
C ASP A 240 2.10 11.78 13.26
N VAL A 241 1.65 11.22 12.14
CA VAL A 241 0.68 11.90 11.25
C VAL A 241 -0.73 11.88 11.83
N ALA A 242 -1.13 10.82 12.56
CA ALA A 242 -2.37 10.81 13.32
C ALA A 242 -2.38 11.87 14.43
N GLY A 243 -1.24 12.11 15.08
CA GLY A 243 -1.06 13.25 15.99
C GLY A 243 -1.21 14.61 15.28
N ALA A 244 -0.68 14.74 14.07
CA ALA A 244 -0.87 15.94 13.25
C ALA A 244 -2.34 16.15 12.88
N ARG A 245 -3.09 15.08 12.53
CA ARG A 245 -4.55 15.15 12.30
C ARG A 245 -5.30 15.68 13.52
N SER A 246 -4.95 15.21 14.71
CA SER A 246 -5.58 15.70 15.94
C SER A 246 -5.36 17.20 16.14
N THR A 247 -4.16 17.69 15.86
CA THR A 247 -3.86 19.14 15.91
C THR A 247 -4.64 19.91 14.85
N HIS A 248 -4.65 19.41 13.60
CA HIS A 248 -5.41 20.05 12.51
C HIS A 248 -6.89 20.15 12.83
N MET A 249 -7.47 19.07 13.35
CA MET A 249 -8.88 19.04 13.77
C MET A 249 -9.18 20.05 14.89
N LEU A 250 -8.27 20.23 15.85
CA LEU A 250 -8.42 21.25 16.91
C LEU A 250 -8.32 22.68 16.35
N GLU A 251 -7.50 22.90 15.34
CA GLU A 251 -7.32 24.22 14.72
C GLU A 251 -8.48 24.62 13.79
N THR A 252 -9.05 23.67 13.05
CA THR A 252 -9.96 23.93 11.93
C THR A 252 -11.35 23.32 12.08
N GLY A 253 -11.51 22.31 12.92
CA GLY A 253 -12.71 21.48 12.99
C GLY A 253 -12.83 20.44 11.86
N GLU A 254 -11.87 20.39 10.93
CA GLU A 254 -11.88 19.50 9.77
C GLU A 254 -11.13 18.20 10.05
N TYR A 255 -11.74 17.07 9.65
CA TYR A 255 -11.14 15.76 9.77
C TYR A 255 -10.50 15.34 8.44
N VAL A 256 -9.20 15.11 8.44
CA VAL A 256 -8.45 14.64 7.28
C VAL A 256 -8.07 13.17 7.47
N GLN A 257 -8.36 12.34 6.48
CA GLN A 257 -8.11 10.90 6.54
C GLN A 257 -6.61 10.60 6.54
N VAL A 258 -6.16 9.75 7.45
CA VAL A 258 -4.78 9.23 7.50
C VAL A 258 -4.77 7.85 6.85
N ILE A 259 -4.11 7.72 5.71
CA ILE A 259 -4.07 6.49 4.92
C ILE A 259 -2.66 5.90 5.01
N ALA A 260 -2.52 4.75 5.66
CA ALA A 260 -1.24 4.06 5.76
C ALA A 260 -0.84 3.46 4.41
N ASP A 261 0.23 3.96 3.78
CA ASP A 261 0.67 3.53 2.46
C ASP A 261 1.90 2.62 2.53
N GLY A 262 1.69 1.35 2.20
CA GLY A 262 2.72 0.32 2.07
C GLY A 262 3.23 -0.29 3.38
N GLY A 263 4.03 -1.35 3.23
CA GLY A 263 4.66 -2.06 4.35
C GLY A 263 3.79 -3.13 5.02
N MET A 264 2.54 -3.28 4.62
CA MET A 264 1.61 -4.28 5.13
C MET A 264 1.59 -5.51 4.23
N ARG A 265 1.61 -6.69 4.83
CA ARG A 265 1.64 -7.99 4.14
C ARG A 265 0.49 -8.90 4.58
N THR A 266 -0.03 -8.68 5.78
CA THR A 266 -1.00 -9.55 6.45
C THR A 266 -2.11 -8.74 7.10
N GLY A 267 -3.20 -9.39 7.45
CA GLY A 267 -4.28 -8.77 8.22
C GLY A 267 -3.82 -8.23 9.58
N GLY A 268 -2.84 -8.88 10.21
CA GLY A 268 -2.23 -8.36 11.45
C GLY A 268 -1.48 -7.04 11.23
N ASP A 269 -0.79 -6.87 10.08
CA ASP A 269 -0.15 -5.60 9.73
C ASP A 269 -1.19 -4.50 9.48
N VAL A 270 -2.30 -4.85 8.79
CA VAL A 270 -3.44 -3.94 8.58
C VAL A 270 -4.05 -3.50 9.92
N SER A 271 -4.32 -4.44 10.83
CA SER A 271 -4.85 -4.13 12.15
C SER A 271 -3.94 -3.20 12.95
N LYS A 272 -2.62 -3.43 12.89
CA LYS A 272 -1.63 -2.56 13.55
C LYS A 272 -1.59 -1.16 12.92
N ALA A 273 -1.76 -1.04 11.60
CA ALA A 273 -1.80 0.27 10.93
C ALA A 273 -3.00 1.10 11.43
N ILE A 274 -4.19 0.49 11.51
CA ILE A 274 -5.39 1.16 12.04
C ILE A 274 -5.19 1.50 13.53
N ALA A 275 -4.71 0.57 14.34
CA ALA A 275 -4.44 0.81 15.76
C ALA A 275 -3.37 1.92 16.00
N CYS A 276 -2.46 2.16 15.07
CA CYS A 276 -1.52 3.29 15.10
C CYS A 276 -2.18 4.63 14.75
N GLY A 277 -3.43 4.65 14.31
CA GLY A 277 -4.18 5.86 14.01
C GLY A 277 -4.49 6.10 12.53
N ALA A 278 -4.29 5.12 11.65
CA ALA A 278 -4.76 5.20 10.27
C ALA A 278 -6.28 4.97 10.19
N ASP A 279 -6.93 5.61 9.23
CA ASP A 279 -8.36 5.44 8.92
C ASP A 279 -8.58 4.40 7.82
N ALA A 280 -7.57 4.25 6.95
CA ALA A 280 -7.55 3.26 5.88
C ALA A 280 -6.10 2.86 5.56
N VAL A 281 -5.97 1.82 4.73
CA VAL A 281 -4.66 1.32 4.28
C VAL A 281 -4.57 1.33 2.75
N MET A 282 -3.39 1.66 2.22
CA MET A 282 -3.08 1.48 0.80
C MET A 282 -2.10 0.31 0.66
N ILE A 283 -2.49 -0.72 -0.10
CA ILE A 283 -1.71 -1.94 -0.29
C ILE A 283 -1.45 -2.25 -1.76
N GLY A 284 -0.27 -2.78 -2.04
CA GLY A 284 0.14 -3.20 -3.39
C GLY A 284 0.53 -4.68 -3.44
N SER A 285 1.58 -5.06 -2.73
CA SER A 285 2.14 -6.42 -2.76
C SER A 285 1.15 -7.53 -2.40
N PRO A 286 0.24 -7.40 -1.43
CA PRO A 286 -0.79 -8.41 -1.19
C PRO A 286 -1.68 -8.63 -2.42
N LEU A 287 -2.13 -7.54 -3.07
CA LEU A 287 -2.99 -7.62 -4.25
C LEU A 287 -2.25 -8.07 -5.51
N ALA A 288 -0.94 -7.86 -5.61
CA ALA A 288 -0.14 -8.40 -6.71
C ALA A 288 -0.10 -9.94 -6.73
N ARG A 289 -0.51 -10.60 -5.64
CA ARG A 289 -0.64 -12.06 -5.52
C ARG A 289 -1.95 -12.59 -6.09
N ALA A 290 -2.90 -11.71 -6.42
CA ALA A 290 -4.17 -12.12 -7.00
C ALA A 290 -4.00 -12.64 -8.43
N TYR A 291 -4.82 -13.62 -8.80
CA TYR A 291 -4.85 -14.14 -10.17
C TYR A 291 -5.30 -13.08 -11.18
N GLU A 292 -6.15 -12.14 -10.76
CA GLU A 292 -6.64 -11.02 -11.56
C GLU A 292 -5.65 -9.87 -11.68
N ALA A 293 -4.57 -9.86 -10.86
CA ALA A 293 -3.59 -8.78 -10.89
C ALA A 293 -2.89 -8.70 -12.26
N PRO A 294 -2.88 -7.52 -12.91
CA PRO A 294 -2.41 -7.37 -14.28
C PRO A 294 -0.91 -7.65 -14.44
N GLY A 295 -0.14 -7.54 -13.35
CA GLY A 295 1.30 -7.82 -13.32
C GLY A 295 1.67 -9.31 -13.30
N ARG A 296 0.68 -10.23 -13.23
CA ARG A 296 0.89 -11.68 -13.32
C ARG A 296 1.97 -12.19 -12.37
N GLY A 297 1.86 -11.80 -11.09
CA GLY A 297 2.83 -12.12 -10.03
C GLY A 297 4.04 -11.19 -9.98
N PHE A 298 4.08 -10.14 -10.80
CA PHE A 298 5.08 -9.08 -10.68
C PHE A 298 4.42 -7.75 -10.35
N HIS A 299 5.13 -6.94 -9.58
CA HIS A 299 4.72 -5.56 -9.33
C HIS A 299 5.96 -4.66 -9.16
N TRP A 300 5.75 -3.38 -9.37
CA TRP A 300 6.78 -2.35 -9.28
C TRP A 300 6.16 -1.04 -8.82
N GLY A 301 7.00 -0.20 -8.22
CA GLY A 301 6.55 1.08 -7.70
C GLY A 301 6.10 2.04 -8.78
N MET A 302 5.15 2.90 -8.44
CA MET A 302 4.68 4.01 -9.26
C MET A 302 5.79 5.06 -9.51
N ALA A 303 6.73 5.24 -8.57
CA ALA A 303 7.91 6.06 -8.81
C ALA A 303 8.68 5.49 -10.00
N THR A 304 8.54 6.16 -11.12
CA THR A 304 9.04 5.80 -12.43
C THR A 304 10.49 5.34 -12.40
N PHE A 305 10.80 4.34 -13.17
CA PHE A 305 12.19 3.95 -13.43
C PHE A 305 13.01 5.17 -13.83
N HIS A 306 13.93 5.58 -12.98
CA HIS A 306 14.73 6.79 -13.22
C HIS A 306 15.85 6.48 -14.22
N PRO A 307 16.11 7.34 -15.22
CA PRO A 307 17.07 7.04 -16.27
C PRO A 307 18.52 6.93 -15.79
N THR A 308 18.87 7.60 -14.68
CA THR A 308 20.26 7.69 -14.19
C THR A 308 20.47 7.16 -12.77
N LEU A 309 19.40 6.98 -11.99
CA LEU A 309 19.47 6.41 -10.65
C LEU A 309 18.95 4.98 -10.67
N PRO A 310 19.47 4.06 -9.84
CA PRO A 310 19.00 2.67 -9.75
C PRO A 310 17.64 2.58 -9.02
N ARG A 311 16.65 3.33 -9.48
CA ARG A 311 15.29 3.37 -8.97
C ARG A 311 14.36 2.54 -9.85
N GLY A 312 13.37 1.95 -9.22
CA GLY A 312 12.48 1.02 -9.86
C GLY A 312 12.98 -0.42 -9.72
N ALA A 313 12.18 -1.26 -9.10
CA ALA A 313 12.43 -2.68 -8.98
C ALA A 313 11.17 -3.43 -9.34
N ARG A 314 11.28 -4.38 -10.27
CA ARG A 314 10.24 -5.37 -10.53
C ARG A 314 10.36 -6.48 -9.49
N VAL A 315 9.42 -6.55 -8.58
CA VAL A 315 9.37 -7.55 -7.51
C VAL A 315 8.46 -8.71 -7.94
N GLN A 316 8.91 -9.92 -7.73
CA GLN A 316 8.12 -11.13 -7.99
C GLN A 316 7.41 -11.55 -6.72
N THR A 317 6.13 -11.93 -6.86
CA THR A 317 5.30 -12.58 -5.85
C THR A 317 4.73 -13.88 -6.42
N ILE A 318 4.24 -14.75 -5.53
CA ILE A 318 3.55 -15.97 -5.96
C ILE A 318 2.06 -15.64 -6.03
N GLN A 319 1.44 -15.86 -7.20
CA GLN A 319 -0.02 -15.79 -7.34
C GLN A 319 -0.63 -17.02 -6.67
N ASN A 320 -1.54 -16.81 -5.72
CA ASN A 320 -2.10 -17.91 -4.93
C ASN A 320 -3.55 -17.70 -4.46
N GLY A 321 -4.28 -16.74 -5.04
CA GLY A 321 -5.69 -16.51 -4.73
C GLY A 321 -6.33 -15.44 -5.59
N THR A 322 -7.60 -15.21 -5.39
CA THR A 322 -8.36 -14.12 -6.01
C THR A 322 -8.26 -12.84 -5.16
N ILE A 323 -8.63 -11.68 -5.75
CA ILE A 323 -8.74 -10.42 -5.00
C ILE A 323 -9.72 -10.58 -3.84
N GLU A 324 -10.84 -11.26 -4.06
CA GLU A 324 -11.87 -11.49 -3.04
C GLU A 324 -11.31 -12.34 -1.88
N GLU A 325 -10.64 -13.45 -2.15
CA GLU A 325 -10.03 -14.29 -1.12
C GLU A 325 -8.98 -13.54 -0.30
N ILE A 326 -8.17 -12.72 -0.95
CA ILE A 326 -7.15 -11.91 -0.27
C ILE A 326 -7.79 -10.84 0.63
N LEU A 327 -8.87 -10.19 0.18
CA LEU A 327 -9.48 -9.09 0.92
C LEU A 327 -10.50 -9.56 1.95
N VAL A 328 -11.45 -10.40 1.56
CA VAL A 328 -12.61 -10.74 2.39
C VAL A 328 -12.77 -12.24 2.66
N GLY A 329 -11.94 -13.08 2.01
CA GLY A 329 -11.89 -14.53 2.26
C GLY A 329 -12.70 -15.38 1.28
N PRO A 330 -12.73 -16.70 1.50
CA PRO A 330 -12.13 -17.40 2.63
C PRO A 330 -10.59 -17.49 2.58
N ALA A 331 -9.94 -17.64 3.74
CA ALA A 331 -8.50 -17.85 3.84
C ALA A 331 -8.14 -19.32 3.60
N HIS A 332 -7.13 -19.56 2.76
CA HIS A 332 -6.57 -20.89 2.49
C HIS A 332 -5.22 -21.14 3.16
N GLU A 333 -4.53 -20.06 3.56
CA GLU A 333 -3.23 -20.10 4.19
C GLU A 333 -3.31 -19.64 5.65
N ASN A 334 -2.37 -20.08 6.47
CA ASN A 334 -2.33 -19.78 7.90
C ASN A 334 -1.31 -18.69 8.25
N ASP A 335 -0.80 -17.96 7.27
CA ASP A 335 0.22 -16.92 7.40
C ASP A 335 -0.32 -15.49 7.52
N GLY A 336 -1.65 -15.33 7.48
CA GLY A 336 -2.36 -14.05 7.58
C GLY A 336 -2.39 -13.23 6.28
N THR A 337 -2.06 -13.82 5.13
CA THR A 337 -2.03 -13.13 3.83
C THR A 337 -3.36 -13.14 3.10
N PHE A 338 -4.35 -13.87 3.60
CA PHE A 338 -5.72 -13.93 3.10
C PHE A 338 -6.71 -13.34 4.09
N ASN A 339 -7.88 -12.94 3.60
CA ASN A 339 -8.97 -12.36 4.40
C ASN A 339 -8.47 -11.21 5.29
N LEU A 340 -7.80 -10.24 4.67
CA LEU A 340 -7.17 -9.13 5.39
C LEU A 340 -8.19 -8.31 6.19
N MET A 341 -9.38 -8.08 5.63
CA MET A 341 -10.44 -7.30 6.27
C MET A 341 -11.17 -8.10 7.36
N GLY A 342 -11.33 -9.41 7.18
CA GLY A 342 -11.84 -10.29 8.24
C GLY A 342 -10.87 -10.35 9.44
N ALA A 343 -9.56 -10.37 9.18
CA ALA A 343 -8.57 -10.30 10.25
C ALA A 343 -8.64 -8.95 11.01
N LEU A 344 -8.86 -7.83 10.31
CA LEU A 344 -9.09 -6.52 10.93
C LEU A 344 -10.34 -6.57 11.84
N ARG A 345 -11.50 -7.03 11.32
CA ARG A 345 -12.73 -7.17 12.10
C ARG A 345 -12.52 -8.02 13.34
N THR A 346 -11.84 -9.17 13.20
CA THR A 346 -11.55 -10.07 14.33
C THR A 346 -10.62 -9.42 15.35
N SER A 347 -9.59 -8.67 14.92
CA SER A 347 -8.72 -7.91 15.82
C SER A 347 -9.50 -6.87 16.63
N MET A 348 -10.34 -6.09 15.97
CA MET A 348 -11.21 -5.10 16.61
C MET A 348 -12.18 -5.75 17.59
N ALA A 349 -12.84 -6.81 17.19
CA ALA A 349 -13.77 -7.59 18.01
C ALA A 349 -13.09 -8.16 19.26
N THR A 350 -11.90 -8.78 19.11
CA THR A 350 -11.12 -9.33 20.22
C THR A 350 -10.69 -8.25 21.20
N CYS A 351 -10.47 -7.01 20.71
CA CYS A 351 -10.18 -5.85 21.55
C CYS A 351 -11.44 -5.08 22.00
N GLY A 352 -12.66 -5.53 21.61
CA GLY A 352 -13.95 -4.98 22.04
C GLY A 352 -14.33 -3.64 21.42
N TYR A 353 -13.66 -3.23 20.33
CA TYR A 353 -13.94 -1.98 19.61
C TYR A 353 -15.00 -2.18 18.53
N GLN A 354 -15.86 -1.18 18.33
CA GLN A 354 -16.99 -1.25 17.43
C GLN A 354 -16.67 -0.72 16.03
N ASP A 355 -15.87 0.32 15.96
CA ASP A 355 -15.52 1.02 14.71
C ASP A 355 -14.04 1.39 14.65
N LEU A 356 -13.59 1.87 13.49
CA LEU A 356 -12.20 2.25 13.25
C LEU A 356 -11.73 3.39 14.15
N ALA A 357 -12.60 4.38 14.43
CA ALA A 357 -12.25 5.53 15.26
C ALA A 357 -12.00 5.14 16.72
N GLU A 358 -12.78 4.18 17.23
CA GLU A 358 -12.52 3.58 18.53
C GLU A 358 -11.22 2.78 18.52
N PHE A 359 -10.99 1.96 17.47
CA PHE A 359 -9.81 1.11 17.37
C PHE A 359 -8.49 1.90 17.20
N ASN A 360 -8.54 3.12 16.68
CA ASN A 360 -7.40 4.03 16.67
C ASN A 360 -6.88 4.37 18.09
N ARG A 361 -7.63 4.06 19.14
CA ARG A 361 -7.26 4.25 20.55
C ARG A 361 -6.81 2.96 21.22
N ALA A 362 -6.67 1.87 20.46
CA ALA A 362 -6.22 0.60 20.99
C ALA A 362 -4.84 0.74 21.64
N GLU A 363 -4.67 0.09 22.79
CA GLU A 363 -3.39 0.06 23.47
C GLU A 363 -2.37 -0.72 22.65
N LEU A 364 -1.18 -0.14 22.50
CA LEU A 364 -0.06 -0.76 21.79
C LEU A 364 1.10 -1.00 22.75
N MET A 365 1.80 -2.09 22.54
CA MET A 365 3.01 -2.44 23.26
C MET A 365 4.19 -2.57 22.30
N ILE A 366 5.37 -2.11 22.71
CA ILE A 366 6.62 -2.37 22.01
C ILE A 366 7.05 -3.80 22.36
N ALA A 367 7.04 -4.68 21.36
CA ALA A 367 7.24 -6.11 21.54
C ALA A 367 8.19 -6.70 20.48
N PRO A 368 9.48 -6.33 20.49
CA PRO A 368 10.44 -6.78 19.46
C PRO A 368 10.68 -8.29 19.50
N SER A 369 10.40 -8.96 20.61
CA SER A 369 10.53 -10.41 20.77
C SER A 369 9.28 -11.21 20.38
N LEU A 370 8.18 -10.55 20.01
CA LEU A 370 6.91 -11.22 19.70
C LEU A 370 7.04 -12.29 18.59
N GLN A 371 7.93 -12.08 17.65
CA GLN A 371 8.18 -13.03 16.55
C GLN A 371 9.05 -14.22 16.94
N THR A 372 9.73 -14.16 18.09
CA THR A 372 10.65 -15.21 18.53
C THR A 372 10.07 -16.12 19.61
N GLU A 373 9.12 -15.66 20.41
CA GLU A 373 8.42 -16.44 21.43
C GLU A 373 7.88 -17.73 20.83
N GLY A 374 7.87 -18.82 21.18
CA GLY A 374 7.30 -20.08 20.66
C GLY A 374 7.21 -20.22 19.11
N LYS A 375 7.72 -19.25 18.34
CA LYS A 375 7.60 -19.23 16.87
C LYS A 375 8.74 -19.94 16.13
N LEU A 376 9.76 -20.39 16.86
CA LEU A 376 10.88 -21.12 16.26
C LEU A 376 10.43 -22.40 15.54
N LEU A 377 9.43 -23.11 16.09
CA LEU A 377 8.86 -24.29 15.43
C LEU A 377 8.12 -23.93 14.13
N GLN A 378 7.36 -22.83 14.13
CA GLN A 378 6.73 -22.33 12.91
C GLN A 378 7.78 -21.96 11.85
N ALA A 379 8.83 -21.27 12.26
CA ALA A 379 9.93 -20.89 11.37
C ALA A 379 10.64 -22.10 10.77
N SER A 380 10.93 -23.14 11.57
CA SER A 380 11.60 -24.37 11.10
C SER A 380 10.75 -25.18 10.14
N GLN A 381 9.43 -25.03 10.16
CA GLN A 381 8.49 -25.74 9.30
C GLN A 381 7.97 -24.88 8.14
N GLY A 382 8.32 -23.60 8.09
CA GLY A 382 7.86 -22.66 7.06
C GLY A 382 6.34 -22.42 7.09
N ILE A 383 5.69 -22.48 8.27
CA ILE A 383 4.24 -22.31 8.44
C ILE A 383 3.93 -21.07 9.28
N GLY A 384 2.71 -20.56 9.19
CA GLY A 384 2.25 -19.41 9.97
C GLY A 384 3.22 -18.22 9.85
N MET A 385 3.68 -17.67 10.95
CA MET A 385 4.68 -16.59 10.94
C MET A 385 6.03 -17.01 10.37
N GLY A 386 6.37 -18.30 10.35
CA GLY A 386 7.60 -18.85 9.79
C GLY A 386 7.64 -18.83 8.25
N SER A 387 6.47 -18.84 7.59
CA SER A 387 6.41 -18.73 6.11
C SER A 387 6.98 -17.41 5.58
N ARG A 388 7.01 -16.36 6.40
CA ARG A 388 7.63 -15.07 6.08
C ARG A 388 9.15 -15.15 5.94
N GLY A 389 9.81 -16.04 6.72
CA GLY A 389 11.26 -16.26 6.68
C GLY A 389 11.70 -17.07 5.47
N ALA A 390 10.91 -18.05 5.06
CA ALA A 390 11.23 -18.92 3.93
C ALA A 390 11.26 -18.16 2.59
N ALA A 391 10.35 -17.21 2.39
CA ALA A 391 10.32 -16.35 1.21
C ALA A 391 11.52 -15.38 1.12
N ALA A 392 12.09 -15.00 2.27
CA ALA A 392 13.27 -14.12 2.34
C ALA A 392 14.59 -14.89 2.19
N SER A 393 14.60 -16.21 2.46
CA SER A 393 15.78 -17.06 2.42
C SER A 393 15.95 -17.86 1.12
N ALA A 394 14.93 -17.89 0.26
CA ALA A 394 15.05 -18.47 -1.08
C ALA A 394 15.97 -17.62 -1.96
N ARG A 395 17.27 -17.84 -1.86
CA ARG A 395 18.24 -17.32 -2.83
C ARG A 395 17.94 -17.96 -4.19
N PRO A 396 17.85 -17.19 -5.28
CA PRO A 396 17.78 -17.79 -6.61
C PRO A 396 19.13 -18.48 -6.87
N GLY A 397 19.16 -19.78 -6.80
CA GLY A 397 20.36 -20.55 -7.13
C GLY A 397 20.51 -21.93 -6.48
N ASP A 398 19.76 -22.27 -5.45
CA ASP A 398 19.82 -23.60 -4.82
C ASP A 398 18.73 -24.53 -5.36
N SER A 399 18.86 -24.95 -6.60
CA SER A 399 18.15 -26.12 -7.13
C SER A 399 19.03 -27.37 -6.95
N SER A 400 19.25 -27.79 -5.72
CA SER A 400 19.60 -29.17 -5.43
C SER A 400 18.37 -29.90 -4.95
N ALA A 401 17.60 -30.41 -5.90
CA ALA A 401 16.57 -31.39 -5.67
C ALA A 401 17.14 -32.57 -4.89
N ILE A 402 16.81 -32.65 -3.60
CA ILE A 402 16.97 -33.90 -2.87
C ILE A 402 15.81 -34.80 -3.28
N THR A 403 16.05 -35.65 -4.24
CA THR A 403 15.19 -36.82 -4.50
C THR A 403 15.25 -37.74 -3.28
N PRO A 404 14.11 -38.15 -2.71
CA PRO A 404 14.07 -39.17 -1.69
C PRO A 404 14.48 -40.49 -2.35
N THR A 405 15.66 -41.01 -2.06
CA THR A 405 16.01 -42.39 -2.39
C THR A 405 15.29 -43.30 -1.41
N ASP A 406 14.30 -43.98 -1.93
CA ASP A 406 13.65 -45.13 -1.34
C ASP A 406 14.70 -46.21 -1.09
N LYS A 407 15.04 -46.45 0.16
CA LYS A 407 15.77 -47.65 0.59
C LYS A 407 15.16 -48.18 1.88
N THR A 408 14.12 -48.96 1.70
CA THR A 408 13.68 -49.94 2.69
C THR A 408 14.71 -51.05 2.80
N PRO A 409 15.31 -51.36 3.95
CA PRO A 409 16.06 -52.59 4.12
C PRO A 409 15.08 -53.75 4.39
N ALA A 410 15.19 -54.79 3.54
CA ALA A 410 14.52 -56.06 3.75
C ALA A 410 15.08 -56.72 5.02
N LEU A 411 14.19 -57.01 5.97
CA LEU A 411 14.46 -57.99 7.04
C LEU A 411 14.39 -59.38 6.45
N THR A 412 15.55 -60.04 6.31
CA THR A 412 15.61 -61.49 6.16
C THR A 412 16.08 -62.08 7.48
N GLY A 413 15.27 -63.02 7.98
CA GLY A 413 15.49 -63.70 9.23
C GLY A 413 16.62 -64.72 9.21
N ALA A 414 17.10 -65.07 10.37
CA ALA A 414 17.39 -66.37 10.94
C ALA A 414 17.54 -66.23 12.48
#